data_b5ff5bd502fabbb15d162285d2269a25
#
_entry.id   b5ff5bd502fabbb15d162285d2269a25
#
_cell.length_a   1.000
_cell.length_b   1.000
_cell.length_c   1.000
_cell.angle_alpha   90.00
_cell.angle_beta   90.00
_cell.angle_gamma   90.00
#
_symmetry.space_group_name_H-M   'P 1'
#
loop_
_entity.id
_entity.type
_entity.pdbx_description
1 polymer ?
#
loop_
_entity_poly.entity_id
_entity_poly.type
_entity_poly.pdbx_seq_one_letter_code
_entity_poly.pdbx_strand_id
1 'polypeptide(L)'
;MSSMNHFKAFIRLTQSAPKKLLMTVLMLMVIGIFTESFGLLLLIPLLEVLSAGQGLINTKPGMLDTFRTLLDQVGIGVSIESLLLLFVCLAALRGITQMMREKLSSRLQHEVIDTLRLRCFRSILSVEWRWFLNTKSADHGSLLLSNIGRIGLGLHAALSLIVTLGAMVAYFMTAAFISFKLTLIAISSAVFVYLLLHKQRDKVLTLGRGLTKSSQALFSNVQESLASIKLAKILGSEDLQFIRMKETLHQLSIEMLSFVESSSRSRAVFQFLGAALLATYLYLGIVFWATPWPVLITLVFIFSRLIPSFMSAHQQFEQWLYALPAFTDTEKLLYECGLHA
;
A
#
# COMPACT_ATOMS: atom_id res chain seq x y z
N MET A 1 7.32 0.78 24.15
CA MET A 1 7.64 -0.52 23.50
C MET A 1 8.10 -0.23 22.11
N SER A 2 9.31 -0.67 21.73
CA SER A 2 10.02 -0.19 20.55
C SER A 2 9.35 -0.70 19.26
N SER A 3 9.33 0.14 18.22
CA SER A 3 8.93 -0.14 16.83
C SER A 3 9.49 -1.47 16.29
N MET A 4 10.59 -1.93 16.85
CA MET A 4 11.24 -3.20 16.51
C MET A 4 10.43 -4.44 16.94
N ASN A 5 9.65 -4.35 18.02
CA ASN A 5 8.81 -5.46 18.46
C ASN A 5 7.59 -5.67 17.54
N HIS A 6 6.99 -4.59 17.05
CA HIS A 6 5.87 -4.65 16.09
C HIS A 6 6.31 -5.29 14.76
N PHE A 7 7.52 -4.96 14.28
CA PHE A 7 8.06 -5.54 13.05
C PHE A 7 8.39 -7.03 13.19
N LYS A 8 8.92 -7.44 14.35
CA LYS A 8 9.17 -8.87 14.65
C LYS A 8 7.86 -9.67 14.70
N ALA A 9 6.81 -9.10 15.32
CA ALA A 9 5.48 -9.72 15.37
C ALA A 9 4.92 -9.91 13.95
N PHE A 10 5.03 -8.87 13.09
CA PHE A 10 4.64 -8.96 11.68
C PHE A 10 5.33 -10.13 10.96
N ILE A 11 6.66 -10.23 11.07
CA ILE A 11 7.42 -11.30 10.39
C ILE A 11 7.00 -12.69 10.89
N ARG A 12 6.88 -12.88 12.22
CA ARG A 12 6.50 -14.18 12.81
C ARG A 12 5.11 -14.65 12.37
N LEU A 13 4.13 -13.74 12.40
CA LEU A 13 2.77 -14.09 12.00
C LEU A 13 2.64 -14.31 10.49
N THR A 14 3.42 -13.60 9.68
CA THR A 14 3.44 -13.77 8.22
C THR A 14 4.17 -15.03 7.78
N GLN A 15 5.10 -15.57 8.60
CA GLN A 15 5.74 -16.88 8.33
C GLN A 15 4.75 -18.05 8.30
N SER A 16 3.55 -17.89 8.86
CA SER A 16 2.45 -18.86 8.76
C SER A 16 1.78 -18.89 7.39
N ALA A 17 2.12 -17.96 6.50
CA ALA A 17 1.56 -17.88 5.14
C ALA A 17 2.06 -19.05 4.26
N PRO A 18 1.24 -19.55 3.34
CA PRO A 18 1.64 -20.61 2.42
C PRO A 18 2.76 -20.13 1.48
N LYS A 19 3.97 -20.68 1.68
CA LYS A 19 5.19 -20.25 0.98
C LYS A 19 5.05 -20.23 -0.54
N LYS A 20 4.32 -21.21 -1.11
CA LYS A 20 4.08 -21.28 -2.56
C LYS A 20 3.29 -20.06 -3.06
N LEU A 21 2.22 -19.69 -2.36
CA LEU A 21 1.36 -18.56 -2.76
C LEU A 21 2.11 -17.23 -2.61
N LEU A 22 2.87 -17.07 -1.53
CA LEU A 22 3.72 -15.89 -1.31
C LEU A 22 4.76 -15.74 -2.44
N MET A 23 5.44 -16.84 -2.81
CA MET A 23 6.43 -16.84 -3.90
C MET A 23 5.80 -16.46 -5.25
N THR A 24 4.61 -17.01 -5.55
CA THR A 24 3.88 -16.67 -6.78
C THR A 24 3.47 -15.19 -6.81
N VAL A 25 2.99 -14.64 -5.70
CA VAL A 25 2.66 -13.22 -5.58
C VAL A 25 3.90 -12.35 -5.80
N LEU A 26 5.03 -12.68 -5.16
CA LEU A 26 6.29 -11.96 -5.35
C LEU A 26 6.79 -12.03 -6.79
N MET A 27 6.70 -13.19 -7.44
CA MET A 27 7.07 -13.34 -8.85
C MET A 27 6.21 -12.46 -9.77
N LEU A 28 4.88 -12.46 -9.56
CA LEU A 28 3.98 -11.58 -10.31
C LEU A 28 4.23 -10.09 -10.05
N MET A 29 4.68 -9.74 -8.83
CA MET A 29 5.09 -8.38 -8.50
C MET A 29 6.30 -7.95 -9.34
N VAL A 30 7.31 -8.80 -9.43
CA VAL A 30 8.51 -8.53 -10.25
C VAL A 30 8.13 -8.39 -11.73
N ILE A 31 7.33 -9.32 -12.27
CA ILE A 31 6.85 -9.25 -13.66
C ILE A 31 6.07 -7.95 -13.89
N GLY A 32 5.21 -7.56 -12.95
CA GLY A 32 4.44 -6.31 -13.03
C GLY A 32 5.33 -5.06 -13.10
N ILE A 33 6.40 -5.00 -12.31
CA ILE A 33 7.37 -3.90 -12.33
C ILE A 33 8.06 -3.81 -13.70
N PHE A 34 8.50 -4.95 -14.25
CA PHE A 34 9.14 -4.98 -15.56
C PHE A 34 8.18 -4.55 -16.68
N THR A 35 6.97 -5.10 -16.73
CA THR A 35 5.98 -4.74 -17.77
C THR A 35 5.59 -3.26 -17.70
N GLU A 36 5.55 -2.67 -16.51
CA GLU A 36 5.29 -1.24 -16.32
C GLU A 36 6.43 -0.36 -16.85
N SER A 37 7.68 -0.74 -16.59
CA SER A 37 8.87 -0.02 -17.05
C SER A 37 9.05 -0.08 -18.56
N PHE A 38 8.83 -1.24 -19.17
CA PHE A 38 8.89 -1.41 -20.61
C PHE A 38 7.83 -0.60 -21.35
N GLY A 39 6.60 -0.51 -20.80
CA GLY A 39 5.54 0.33 -21.37
C GLY A 39 5.92 1.82 -21.41
N LEU A 40 6.66 2.31 -20.43
CA LEU A 40 7.16 3.69 -20.42
C LEU A 40 8.31 3.93 -21.40
N LEU A 41 9.22 2.97 -21.49
CA LEU A 41 10.34 3.07 -22.44
C LEU A 41 9.87 3.09 -23.90
N LEU A 42 8.77 2.40 -24.22
CA LEU A 42 8.17 2.43 -25.57
C LEU A 42 7.59 3.78 -25.99
N LEU A 43 7.25 4.66 -25.03
CA LEU A 43 6.77 6.01 -25.35
C LEU A 43 7.85 6.86 -26.02
N ILE A 44 9.12 6.62 -25.72
CA ILE A 44 10.23 7.40 -26.29
C ILE A 44 10.31 7.18 -27.82
N PRO A 45 10.48 5.95 -28.34
CA PRO A 45 10.52 5.74 -29.77
C PRO A 45 9.23 6.12 -30.50
N LEU A 46 8.07 5.99 -29.83
CA LEU A 46 6.78 6.38 -30.38
C LEU A 46 6.69 7.92 -30.56
N LEU A 47 7.15 8.70 -29.58
CA LEU A 47 7.22 10.15 -29.67
C LEU A 47 8.28 10.62 -30.70
N GLU A 48 9.39 9.91 -30.81
CA GLU A 48 10.44 10.20 -31.79
C GLU A 48 9.97 9.95 -33.24
N VAL A 49 9.26 8.85 -33.49
CA VAL A 49 8.68 8.55 -34.80
C VAL A 49 7.60 9.57 -35.19
N LEU A 50 6.74 9.98 -34.24
CA LEU A 50 5.73 11.02 -34.46
C LEU A 50 6.35 12.39 -34.74
N SER A 51 7.46 12.73 -34.10
CA SER A 51 8.13 14.03 -34.27
C SER A 51 9.04 14.05 -35.49
N ALA A 52 9.60 12.92 -35.93
CA ALA A 52 10.38 12.79 -37.18
C ALA A 52 9.54 13.10 -38.41
N GLY A 53 8.23 12.80 -38.40
CA GLY A 53 7.30 13.18 -39.46
C GLY A 53 7.07 14.68 -39.61
N GLN A 54 7.51 15.51 -38.65
CA GLN A 54 7.36 16.98 -38.62
C GLN A 54 8.70 17.74 -38.82
N GLY A 55 9.79 17.05 -39.14
CA GLY A 55 11.08 17.71 -39.47
C GLY A 55 11.79 18.37 -38.26
N LEU A 56 11.40 18.08 -37.04
CA LEU A 56 11.82 18.79 -35.82
C LEU A 56 12.96 18.12 -35.02
N ILE A 57 13.62 17.07 -35.54
CA ILE A 57 14.62 16.36 -34.72
C ILE A 57 15.97 16.16 -35.43
N ASN A 58 16.97 16.85 -34.89
CA ASN A 58 18.35 16.41 -34.82
C ASN A 58 18.54 15.64 -33.50
N THR A 59 18.12 14.39 -33.42
CA THR A 59 18.37 13.56 -32.24
C THR A 59 19.66 12.76 -32.43
N LYS A 60 20.49 12.77 -31.38
CA LYS A 60 21.71 11.95 -31.35
C LYS A 60 21.31 10.47 -31.52
N PRO A 61 22.05 9.72 -32.37
CA PRO A 61 21.85 8.29 -32.52
C PRO A 61 22.19 7.61 -31.20
N GLY A 62 21.25 6.95 -30.56
CA GLY A 62 21.55 6.27 -29.30
C GLY A 62 20.49 5.29 -28.83
N MET A 63 19.25 5.70 -28.74
CA MET A 63 18.22 4.87 -28.13
C MET A 63 17.31 4.20 -29.17
N LEU A 64 17.00 4.90 -30.26
CA LEU A 64 16.30 4.35 -31.43
C LEU A 64 17.06 3.20 -32.08
N ASP A 65 18.38 3.30 -32.18
CA ASP A 65 19.20 2.26 -32.83
C ASP A 65 19.26 0.99 -32.01
N THR A 66 19.32 1.11 -30.69
CA THR A 66 19.24 -0.05 -29.78
C THR A 66 17.84 -0.70 -29.81
N PHE A 67 16.79 0.10 -29.92
CA PHE A 67 15.42 -0.40 -30.05
C PHE A 67 15.17 -1.00 -31.45
N ARG A 68 15.69 -0.39 -32.51
CA ARG A 68 15.66 -0.94 -33.89
C ARG A 68 16.33 -2.31 -33.93
N THR A 69 17.54 -2.44 -33.41
CA THR A 69 18.26 -3.72 -33.42
C THR A 69 17.52 -4.81 -32.63
N LEU A 70 16.85 -4.49 -31.54
CA LEU A 70 16.03 -5.43 -30.78
C LEU A 70 14.75 -5.83 -31.52
N LEU A 71 14.07 -4.89 -32.19
CA LEU A 71 12.86 -5.16 -32.96
C LEU A 71 13.18 -5.90 -34.30
N ASP A 72 14.28 -5.56 -34.96
CA ASP A 72 14.74 -6.25 -36.15
C ASP A 72 15.13 -7.71 -35.85
N GLN A 73 15.67 -8.00 -34.64
CA GLN A 73 15.93 -9.38 -34.21
C GLN A 73 14.65 -10.19 -34.01
N VAL A 74 13.53 -9.54 -33.71
CA VAL A 74 12.20 -10.17 -33.56
C VAL A 74 11.44 -10.20 -34.91
N GLY A 75 12.03 -9.63 -36.00
CA GLY A 75 11.44 -9.61 -37.35
C GLY A 75 10.27 -8.60 -37.49
N ILE A 76 10.15 -7.64 -36.57
CA ILE A 76 9.12 -6.61 -36.61
C ILE A 76 9.69 -5.32 -37.14
N GLY A 77 9.36 -4.95 -38.40
CA GLY A 77 9.74 -3.67 -38.96
C GLY A 77 9.24 -2.50 -38.12
N VAL A 78 10.10 -1.47 -37.94
CA VAL A 78 9.75 -0.28 -37.13
C VAL A 78 8.77 0.59 -37.91
N SER A 79 7.48 0.26 -37.86
CA SER A 79 6.37 1.09 -38.33
C SER A 79 5.57 1.64 -37.13
N ILE A 80 4.87 2.76 -37.37
CA ILE A 80 3.98 3.33 -36.32
C ILE A 80 2.96 2.28 -35.88
N GLU A 81 2.44 1.49 -36.81
CA GLU A 81 1.45 0.45 -36.56
C GLU A 81 1.99 -0.66 -35.66
N SER A 82 3.24 -1.14 -35.93
CA SER A 82 3.87 -2.18 -35.11
C SER A 82 4.19 -1.70 -33.69
N LEU A 83 4.62 -0.45 -33.51
CA LEU A 83 4.87 0.15 -32.21
C LEU A 83 3.57 0.32 -31.39
N LEU A 84 2.47 0.75 -32.04
CA LEU A 84 1.16 0.87 -31.40
C LEU A 84 0.61 -0.50 -31.00
N LEU A 85 0.74 -1.50 -31.87
CA LEU A 85 0.29 -2.85 -31.55
C LEU A 85 1.09 -3.43 -30.40
N LEU A 86 2.40 -3.26 -30.37
CA LEU A 86 3.27 -3.67 -29.27
C LEU A 86 2.87 -2.98 -27.96
N PHE A 87 2.59 -1.67 -28.01
CA PHE A 87 2.13 -0.91 -26.84
C PHE A 87 0.80 -1.46 -26.31
N VAL A 88 -0.18 -1.75 -27.17
CA VAL A 88 -1.47 -2.34 -26.78
C VAL A 88 -1.27 -3.73 -26.19
N CYS A 89 -0.43 -4.58 -26.79
CA CYS A 89 -0.10 -5.91 -26.27
C CYS A 89 0.54 -5.82 -24.86
N LEU A 90 1.50 -4.91 -24.65
CA LEU A 90 2.10 -4.70 -23.35
C LEU A 90 1.12 -4.14 -22.32
N ALA A 91 0.23 -3.24 -22.72
CA ALA A 91 -0.83 -2.72 -21.86
C ALA A 91 -1.81 -3.84 -21.45
N ALA A 92 -2.19 -4.72 -22.38
CA ALA A 92 -3.02 -5.88 -22.09
C ALA A 92 -2.32 -6.87 -21.15
N LEU A 93 -1.05 -7.20 -21.42
CA LEU A 93 -0.23 -8.06 -20.56
C LEU A 93 -0.11 -7.49 -19.14
N ARG A 94 0.11 -6.18 -19.02
CA ARG A 94 0.12 -5.46 -17.74
C ARG A 94 -1.22 -5.59 -17.02
N GLY A 95 -2.35 -5.38 -17.72
CA GLY A 95 -3.68 -5.52 -17.13
C GLY A 95 -3.93 -6.93 -16.58
N ILE A 96 -3.55 -7.96 -17.34
CA ILE A 96 -3.68 -9.36 -16.93
C ILE A 96 -2.81 -9.65 -15.70
N THR A 97 -1.53 -9.27 -15.74
CA THR A 97 -0.61 -9.48 -14.61
C THR A 97 -1.07 -8.75 -13.34
N GLN A 98 -1.59 -7.54 -13.48
CA GLN A 98 -2.17 -6.78 -12.36
C GLN A 98 -3.40 -7.50 -11.78
N MET A 99 -4.34 -7.93 -12.61
CA MET A 99 -5.53 -8.67 -12.18
C MET A 99 -5.17 -9.97 -11.45
N MET A 100 -4.23 -10.74 -11.99
CA MET A 100 -3.76 -11.98 -11.36
C MET A 100 -3.08 -11.70 -10.02
N ARG A 101 -2.24 -10.67 -9.95
CA ARG A 101 -1.56 -10.24 -8.72
C ARG A 101 -2.57 -9.85 -7.64
N GLU A 102 -3.56 -9.01 -7.96
CA GLU A 102 -4.59 -8.57 -7.02
C GLU A 102 -5.41 -9.75 -6.49
N LYS A 103 -5.82 -10.65 -7.36
CA LYS A 103 -6.54 -11.89 -7.00
C LYS A 103 -5.72 -12.78 -6.07
N LEU A 104 -4.45 -13.04 -6.39
CA LEU A 104 -3.59 -13.88 -5.56
C LEU A 104 -3.21 -13.20 -4.23
N SER A 105 -2.98 -11.88 -4.24
CA SER A 105 -2.72 -11.11 -3.03
C SER A 105 -3.91 -11.14 -2.07
N SER A 106 -5.13 -10.96 -2.60
CA SER A 106 -6.36 -11.07 -1.81
C SER A 106 -6.54 -12.49 -1.25
N ARG A 107 -6.28 -13.53 -2.07
CA ARG A 107 -6.32 -14.92 -1.60
C ARG A 107 -5.31 -15.17 -0.48
N LEU A 108 -4.08 -14.70 -0.63
CA LEU A 108 -3.05 -14.80 0.42
C LEU A 108 -3.50 -14.10 1.71
N GLN A 109 -4.09 -12.91 1.59
CA GLN A 109 -4.63 -12.17 2.72
C GLN A 109 -5.69 -12.98 3.48
N HIS A 110 -6.66 -13.56 2.78
CA HIS A 110 -7.71 -14.38 3.39
C HIS A 110 -7.17 -15.66 4.02
N GLU A 111 -6.26 -16.37 3.36
CA GLU A 111 -5.64 -17.58 3.93
C GLU A 111 -4.86 -17.28 5.23
N VAL A 112 -4.16 -16.15 5.29
CA VAL A 112 -3.46 -15.71 6.51
C VAL A 112 -4.46 -15.36 7.61
N ILE A 113 -5.54 -14.62 7.29
CA ILE A 113 -6.60 -14.27 8.24
C ILE A 113 -7.22 -15.54 8.83
N ASP A 114 -7.63 -16.50 7.99
CA ASP A 114 -8.30 -17.71 8.42
C ASP A 114 -7.36 -18.61 9.24
N THR A 115 -6.11 -18.75 8.81
CA THR A 115 -5.10 -19.51 9.56
C THR A 115 -4.86 -18.91 10.95
N LEU A 116 -4.76 -17.58 11.05
CA LEU A 116 -4.59 -16.89 12.32
C LEU A 116 -5.82 -17.03 13.21
N ARG A 117 -7.03 -16.89 12.65
CA ARG A 117 -8.27 -17.09 13.39
C ARG A 117 -8.36 -18.48 13.99
N LEU A 118 -8.12 -19.51 13.16
CA LEU A 118 -8.15 -20.91 13.62
C LEU A 118 -7.08 -21.18 14.68
N ARG A 119 -5.87 -20.64 14.50
CA ARG A 119 -4.78 -20.78 15.45
C ARG A 119 -5.11 -20.10 16.79
N CYS A 120 -5.59 -18.86 16.77
CA CYS A 120 -5.98 -18.14 17.98
C CYS A 120 -7.15 -18.84 18.67
N PHE A 121 -8.17 -19.26 17.92
CA PHE A 121 -9.32 -19.96 18.47
C PHE A 121 -8.93 -21.29 19.13
N ARG A 122 -8.08 -22.08 18.47
CA ARG A 122 -7.53 -23.33 19.04
C ARG A 122 -6.75 -23.05 20.34
N SER A 123 -5.90 -22.02 20.34
CA SER A 123 -5.13 -21.63 21.54
C SER A 123 -6.03 -21.21 22.68
N ILE A 124 -7.11 -20.47 22.41
CA ILE A 124 -8.10 -20.10 23.44
C ILE A 124 -8.80 -21.34 24.01
N LEU A 125 -9.12 -22.33 23.17
CA LEU A 125 -9.78 -23.57 23.63
C LEU A 125 -8.85 -24.49 24.44
N SER A 126 -7.54 -24.36 24.30
CA SER A 126 -6.56 -25.19 25.02
C SER A 126 -6.15 -24.63 26.38
N VAL A 127 -6.57 -23.42 26.71
CA VAL A 127 -6.18 -22.74 27.97
C VAL A 127 -6.98 -23.30 29.17
N GLU A 128 -6.36 -23.32 30.35
CA GLU A 128 -7.01 -23.67 31.59
C GLU A 128 -8.21 -22.75 31.89
N TRP A 129 -9.32 -23.35 32.44
CA TRP A 129 -10.54 -22.62 32.80
C TRP A 129 -10.31 -21.45 33.76
N ARG A 130 -9.32 -21.59 34.66
CA ARG A 130 -8.96 -20.57 35.65
C ARG A 130 -8.44 -19.27 34.99
N TRP A 131 -7.68 -19.38 33.87
CA TRP A 131 -7.23 -18.23 33.11
C TRP A 131 -8.40 -17.54 32.41
N PHE A 132 -9.34 -18.33 31.86
CA PHE A 132 -10.50 -17.81 31.17
C PHE A 132 -11.42 -16.98 32.04
N LEU A 133 -11.55 -17.34 33.32
CA LEU A 133 -12.34 -16.60 34.34
C LEU A 133 -11.78 -15.19 34.62
N ASN A 134 -10.46 -15.02 34.45
CA ASN A 134 -9.76 -13.75 34.68
C ASN A 134 -9.67 -12.85 33.42
N THR A 135 -10.18 -13.31 32.30
CA THR A 135 -10.13 -12.57 31.03
C THR A 135 -11.53 -12.27 30.53
N LYS A 136 -11.66 -11.14 29.79
CA LYS A 136 -12.97 -10.78 29.21
C LYS A 136 -13.15 -11.51 27.87
N SER A 137 -14.20 -12.32 27.76
CA SER A 137 -14.55 -13.00 26.51
C SER A 137 -14.80 -12.03 25.35
N ALA A 138 -15.24 -10.81 25.62
CA ALA A 138 -15.40 -9.73 24.65
C ALA A 138 -14.09 -9.34 23.98
N ASP A 139 -12.97 -9.34 24.72
CA ASP A 139 -11.64 -9.01 24.18
C ASP A 139 -11.19 -10.07 23.18
N HIS A 140 -11.46 -11.34 23.47
CA HIS A 140 -11.17 -12.45 22.55
C HIS A 140 -12.03 -12.40 21.29
N GLY A 141 -13.33 -12.05 21.42
CA GLY A 141 -14.23 -11.85 20.29
C GLY A 141 -13.78 -10.69 19.39
N SER A 142 -13.46 -9.55 19.99
CA SER A 142 -12.91 -8.38 19.29
C SER A 142 -11.60 -8.71 18.55
N LEU A 143 -10.70 -9.46 19.18
CA LEU A 143 -9.43 -9.86 18.59
C LEU A 143 -9.66 -10.75 17.38
N LEU A 144 -10.49 -11.80 17.49
CA LEU A 144 -10.75 -12.74 16.42
C LEU A 144 -11.41 -12.09 15.19
N LEU A 145 -12.34 -11.15 15.41
CA LEU A 145 -13.14 -10.58 14.33
C LEU A 145 -12.53 -9.27 13.79
N SER A 146 -12.15 -8.35 14.66
CA SER A 146 -11.66 -7.02 14.27
C SER A 146 -10.15 -6.99 14.07
N ASN A 147 -9.35 -7.38 15.08
CA ASN A 147 -7.91 -7.23 15.02
C ASN A 147 -7.27 -8.13 13.96
N ILE A 148 -7.69 -9.40 13.84
CA ILE A 148 -7.16 -10.29 12.79
C ILE A 148 -7.56 -9.80 11.41
N GLY A 149 -8.75 -9.22 11.23
CA GLY A 149 -9.11 -8.55 9.97
C GLY A 149 -8.15 -7.40 9.61
N ARG A 150 -7.75 -6.59 10.60
CA ARG A 150 -6.77 -5.51 10.41
C ARG A 150 -5.37 -6.03 10.08
N ILE A 151 -4.97 -7.19 10.62
CA ILE A 151 -3.73 -7.87 10.23
C ILE A 151 -3.73 -8.15 8.73
N GLY A 152 -4.83 -8.66 8.19
CA GLY A 152 -4.96 -8.90 6.76
C GLY A 152 -4.81 -7.62 5.92
N LEU A 153 -5.44 -6.51 6.34
CA LEU A 153 -5.28 -5.21 5.68
C LEU A 153 -3.83 -4.72 5.75
N GLY A 154 -3.17 -4.89 6.90
CA GLY A 154 -1.76 -4.54 7.06
C GLY A 154 -0.83 -5.36 6.18
N LEU A 155 -1.09 -6.67 6.02
CA LEU A 155 -0.36 -7.53 5.10
C LEU A 155 -0.53 -7.09 3.65
N HIS A 156 -1.76 -6.81 3.23
CA HIS A 156 -2.05 -6.30 1.89
C HIS A 156 -1.33 -4.96 1.62
N ALA A 157 -1.37 -4.05 2.59
CA ALA A 157 -0.67 -2.76 2.50
C ALA A 157 0.86 -2.95 2.39
N ALA A 158 1.46 -3.86 3.16
CA ALA A 158 2.89 -4.15 3.09
C ALA A 158 3.30 -4.73 1.72
N LEU A 159 2.53 -5.69 1.19
CA LEU A 159 2.78 -6.26 -0.14
C LEU A 159 2.65 -5.20 -1.24
N SER A 160 1.60 -4.38 -1.19
CA SER A 160 1.39 -3.28 -2.14
C SER A 160 2.50 -2.23 -2.05
N LEU A 161 3.01 -1.94 -0.85
CA LEU A 161 4.14 -1.04 -0.65
C LEU A 161 5.40 -1.54 -1.35
N ILE A 162 5.71 -2.83 -1.25
CA ILE A 162 6.86 -3.44 -1.94
C ILE A 162 6.76 -3.23 -3.46
N VAL A 163 5.58 -3.47 -4.04
CA VAL A 163 5.34 -3.26 -5.48
C VAL A 163 5.53 -1.81 -5.86
N THR A 164 4.91 -0.90 -5.11
CA THR A 164 4.98 0.54 -5.41
C THR A 164 6.40 1.06 -5.31
N LEU A 165 7.17 0.63 -4.29
CA LEU A 165 8.59 0.99 -4.17
C LEU A 165 9.42 0.41 -5.33
N GLY A 166 9.16 -0.83 -5.74
CA GLY A 166 9.81 -1.44 -6.91
C GLY A 166 9.51 -0.67 -8.20
N ALA A 167 8.26 -0.28 -8.44
CA ALA A 167 7.86 0.54 -9.58
C ALA A 167 8.54 1.92 -9.54
N MET A 168 8.63 2.56 -8.36
CA MET A 168 9.32 3.83 -8.20
C MET A 168 10.80 3.74 -8.54
N VAL A 169 11.49 2.68 -8.09
CA VAL A 169 12.90 2.42 -8.45
C VAL A 169 13.04 2.30 -9.97
N ALA A 170 12.15 1.57 -10.61
CA ALA A 170 12.15 1.41 -12.07
C ALA A 170 11.92 2.76 -12.80
N TYR A 171 11.00 3.60 -12.31
CA TYR A 171 10.79 4.95 -12.87
C TYR A 171 12.00 5.85 -12.68
N PHE A 172 12.66 5.81 -11.50
CA PHE A 172 13.88 6.56 -11.28
C PHE A 172 15.03 6.09 -12.16
N MET A 173 15.19 4.77 -12.37
CA MET A 173 16.17 4.24 -13.29
C MET A 173 15.90 4.73 -14.72
N THR A 174 14.68 4.62 -15.20
CA THR A 174 14.29 5.10 -16.53
C THR A 174 14.54 6.60 -16.68
N ALA A 175 14.17 7.42 -15.69
CA ALA A 175 14.43 8.85 -15.69
C ALA A 175 15.93 9.18 -15.69
N ALA A 176 16.75 8.41 -14.96
CA ALA A 176 18.19 8.60 -14.88
C ALA A 176 18.90 8.31 -16.22
N PHE A 177 18.42 7.32 -16.97
CA PHE A 177 18.90 7.05 -18.33
C PHE A 177 18.61 8.20 -19.31
N ILE A 178 17.48 8.90 -19.13
CA ILE A 178 17.09 10.02 -20.00
C ILE A 178 17.85 11.31 -19.62
N SER A 179 17.88 11.65 -18.33
CA SER A 179 18.56 12.83 -17.82
C SER A 179 18.97 12.66 -16.35
N PHE A 180 20.24 12.34 -16.14
CA PHE A 180 20.77 12.15 -14.79
C PHE A 180 20.65 13.40 -13.90
N LYS A 181 20.85 14.61 -14.49
CA LYS A 181 20.76 15.88 -13.75
C LYS A 181 19.36 16.14 -13.20
N LEU A 182 18.32 15.96 -14.04
CA LEU A 182 16.93 16.18 -13.64
C LEU A 182 16.45 15.12 -12.64
N THR A 183 16.92 13.88 -12.79
CA THR A 183 16.61 12.79 -11.85
C THR A 183 17.22 13.03 -10.48
N LEU A 184 18.42 13.56 -10.39
CA LEU A 184 19.07 13.89 -9.10
C LEU A 184 18.24 14.93 -8.31
N ILE A 185 17.71 15.94 -9.00
CA ILE A 185 16.81 16.93 -8.38
C ILE A 185 15.49 16.27 -7.94
N ALA A 186 14.96 15.37 -8.76
CA ALA A 186 13.76 14.63 -8.40
C ALA A 186 13.95 13.77 -7.15
N ILE A 187 15.08 13.08 -7.03
CA ILE A 187 15.41 12.29 -5.83
C ILE A 187 15.56 13.20 -4.60
N SER A 188 16.28 14.33 -4.72
CA SER A 188 16.48 15.25 -3.61
C SER A 188 15.15 15.83 -3.11
N SER A 189 14.24 16.19 -4.01
CA SER A 189 12.90 16.68 -3.66
C SER A 189 12.02 15.59 -3.03
N ALA A 190 12.11 14.35 -3.52
CA ALA A 190 11.41 13.21 -2.93
C ALA A 190 11.87 12.93 -1.49
N VAL A 191 13.17 12.97 -1.24
CA VAL A 191 13.74 12.83 0.10
C VAL A 191 13.26 13.97 1.00
N PHE A 192 13.24 15.21 0.52
CA PHE A 192 12.74 16.36 1.26
C PHE A 192 11.27 16.19 1.67
N VAL A 193 10.40 15.78 0.75
CA VAL A 193 8.98 15.52 1.04
C VAL A 193 8.82 14.37 2.05
N TYR A 194 9.62 13.31 1.92
CA TYR A 194 9.62 12.21 2.88
C TYR A 194 9.99 12.67 4.30
N LEU A 195 11.03 13.50 4.44
CA LEU A 195 11.45 14.04 5.74
C LEU A 195 10.39 14.92 6.40
N LEU A 196 9.65 15.71 5.61
CA LEU A 196 8.55 16.52 6.12
C LEU A 196 7.43 15.65 6.73
N LEU A 197 7.14 14.49 6.11
CA LEU A 197 6.03 13.63 6.50
C LEU A 197 6.41 12.57 7.54
N HIS A 198 7.70 12.34 7.76
CA HIS A 198 8.19 11.35 8.75
C HIS A 198 7.64 11.59 10.17
N LYS A 199 7.38 12.85 10.54
CA LYS A 199 6.83 13.23 11.87
C LYS A 199 5.42 12.69 12.13
N GLN A 200 4.67 12.26 11.10
CA GLN A 200 3.30 11.75 11.26
C GLN A 200 3.23 10.29 11.72
N ARG A 201 4.34 9.55 11.68
CA ARG A 201 4.42 8.12 12.01
C ARG A 201 3.85 7.79 13.40
N ASP A 202 4.27 8.54 14.43
CA ASP A 202 3.85 8.25 15.81
C ASP A 202 2.35 8.54 16.02
N LYS A 203 1.81 9.53 15.31
CA LYS A 203 0.38 9.83 15.32
C LYS A 203 -0.44 8.67 14.72
N VAL A 204 -0.01 8.10 13.61
CA VAL A 204 -0.71 6.97 12.97
C VAL A 204 -0.70 5.73 13.88
N LEU A 205 0.41 5.44 14.56
CA LEU A 205 0.50 4.35 15.53
C LEU A 205 -0.43 4.57 16.73
N THR A 206 -0.55 5.80 17.24
CA THR A 206 -1.48 6.11 18.36
C THR A 206 -2.94 5.95 17.93
N LEU A 207 -3.30 6.39 16.72
CA LEU A 207 -4.64 6.17 16.16
C LEU A 207 -4.96 4.68 16.00
N GLY A 208 -3.98 3.88 15.55
CA GLY A 208 -4.15 2.42 15.49
C GLY A 208 -4.43 1.76 16.84
N ARG A 209 -3.79 2.24 17.91
CA ARG A 209 -4.06 1.78 19.29
C ARG A 209 -5.42 2.25 19.79
N GLY A 210 -5.79 3.51 19.50
CA GLY A 210 -7.11 4.04 19.83
C GLY A 210 -8.22 3.18 19.23
N LEU A 211 -8.10 2.85 17.95
CA LEU A 211 -9.05 1.97 17.28
C LEU A 211 -9.19 0.59 17.95
N THR A 212 -8.07 -0.03 18.37
CA THR A 212 -8.13 -1.32 19.06
C THR A 212 -8.96 -1.21 20.35
N LYS A 213 -8.70 -0.18 21.16
CA LYS A 213 -9.44 0.05 22.41
C LYS A 213 -10.93 0.31 22.18
N SER A 214 -11.26 1.17 21.21
CA SER A 214 -12.65 1.48 20.89
C SER A 214 -13.40 0.28 20.31
N SER A 215 -12.74 -0.57 19.52
CA SER A 215 -13.31 -1.83 19.06
C SER A 215 -13.56 -2.81 20.19
N GLN A 216 -12.63 -2.96 21.13
CA GLN A 216 -12.81 -3.79 22.32
C GLN A 216 -13.97 -3.30 23.18
N ALA A 217 -14.06 -1.98 23.42
CA ALA A 217 -15.16 -1.37 24.15
C ALA A 217 -16.52 -1.62 23.48
N LEU A 218 -16.57 -1.53 22.13
CA LEU A 218 -17.79 -1.85 21.39
C LEU A 218 -18.22 -3.32 21.58
N PHE A 219 -17.27 -4.26 21.43
CA PHE A 219 -17.55 -5.68 21.63
C PHE A 219 -18.03 -5.98 23.05
N SER A 220 -17.36 -5.39 24.05
CA SER A 220 -17.77 -5.54 25.46
C SER A 220 -19.19 -5.03 25.67
N ASN A 221 -19.50 -3.82 25.18
CA ASN A 221 -20.82 -3.21 25.32
C ASN A 221 -21.92 -4.04 24.63
N VAL A 222 -21.67 -4.52 23.40
CA VAL A 222 -22.62 -5.42 22.71
C VAL A 222 -22.86 -6.69 23.51
N GLN A 223 -21.81 -7.35 23.97
CA GLN A 223 -21.92 -8.60 24.73
C GLN A 223 -22.63 -8.42 26.06
N GLU A 224 -22.31 -7.35 26.80
CA GLU A 224 -22.96 -7.01 28.05
C GLU A 224 -24.45 -6.67 27.83
N SER A 225 -24.78 -5.89 26.83
CA SER A 225 -26.14 -5.52 26.46
C SER A 225 -26.99 -6.74 26.08
N LEU A 226 -26.43 -7.65 25.27
CA LEU A 226 -27.15 -8.88 24.90
C LEU A 226 -27.31 -9.84 26.07
N ALA A 227 -26.30 -9.98 26.95
CA ALA A 227 -26.38 -10.81 28.13
C ALA A 227 -27.41 -10.29 29.17
N SER A 228 -27.56 -8.96 29.26
CA SER A 228 -28.47 -8.30 30.19
C SER A 228 -29.83 -7.91 29.61
N ILE A 229 -30.17 -8.33 28.38
CA ILE A 229 -31.36 -7.87 27.65
C ILE A 229 -32.67 -8.17 28.39
N LYS A 230 -32.74 -9.34 29.08
CA LYS A 230 -33.89 -9.71 29.92
C LYS A 230 -34.06 -8.75 31.10
N LEU A 231 -32.95 -8.40 31.76
CA LEU A 231 -32.94 -7.45 32.88
C LEU A 231 -33.31 -6.04 32.42
N ALA A 232 -32.77 -5.61 31.27
CA ALA A 232 -33.09 -4.32 30.66
C ALA A 232 -34.60 -4.18 30.40
N LYS A 233 -35.23 -5.26 29.88
CA LYS A 233 -36.68 -5.31 29.63
C LYS A 233 -37.50 -5.27 30.90
N ILE A 234 -37.06 -5.94 31.96
CA ILE A 234 -37.75 -5.91 33.25
C ILE A 234 -37.68 -4.54 33.94
N LEU A 235 -36.53 -3.88 33.79
CA LEU A 235 -36.27 -2.57 34.42
C LEU A 235 -36.69 -1.37 33.57
N GLY A 236 -37.08 -1.57 32.30
CA GLY A 236 -37.40 -0.49 31.38
C GLY A 236 -36.19 0.40 31.08
N SER A 237 -34.98 -0.20 31.03
CA SER A 237 -33.71 0.55 30.85
C SER A 237 -33.13 0.46 29.43
N GLU A 238 -33.97 0.16 28.43
CA GLU A 238 -33.55 0.03 27.01
C GLU A 238 -32.92 1.31 26.48
N ASP A 239 -33.50 2.47 26.80
CA ASP A 239 -32.96 3.76 26.33
C ASP A 239 -31.58 4.04 26.91
N LEU A 240 -31.32 3.65 28.16
CA LEU A 240 -29.99 3.79 28.75
C LEU A 240 -28.94 2.93 28.02
N GLN A 241 -29.30 1.69 27.66
CA GLN A 241 -28.41 0.81 26.90
C GLN A 241 -28.18 1.36 25.46
N PHE A 242 -29.21 1.90 24.84
CA PHE A 242 -29.10 2.53 23.51
C PHE A 242 -28.20 3.76 23.57
N ILE A 243 -28.31 4.63 24.54
CA ILE A 243 -27.43 5.80 24.72
C ILE A 243 -25.98 5.34 24.89
N ARG A 244 -25.72 4.36 25.72
CA ARG A 244 -24.39 3.79 25.96
C ARG A 244 -23.78 3.22 24.66
N MET A 245 -24.58 2.51 23.87
CA MET A 245 -24.19 1.98 22.57
C MET A 245 -23.85 3.13 21.59
N LYS A 246 -24.68 4.16 21.53
CA LYS A 246 -24.48 5.35 20.71
C LYS A 246 -23.17 6.06 21.04
N GLU A 247 -22.85 6.23 22.32
CA GLU A 247 -21.58 6.83 22.76
C GLU A 247 -20.37 5.99 22.34
N THR A 248 -20.44 4.67 22.52
CA THR A 248 -19.36 3.75 22.15
C THR A 248 -19.12 3.75 20.62
N LEU A 249 -20.18 3.76 19.82
CA LEU A 249 -20.12 3.88 18.38
C LEU A 249 -19.55 5.24 17.95
N HIS A 250 -19.93 6.32 18.64
CA HIS A 250 -19.41 7.64 18.37
C HIS A 250 -17.89 7.72 18.58
N GLN A 251 -17.40 7.15 19.67
CA GLN A 251 -15.95 7.05 19.96
C GLN A 251 -15.21 6.26 18.88
N LEU A 252 -15.73 5.11 18.46
CA LEU A 252 -15.15 4.32 17.38
C LEU A 252 -15.11 5.12 16.07
N SER A 253 -16.19 5.86 15.75
CA SER A 253 -16.25 6.70 14.57
C SER A 253 -15.22 7.83 14.60
N ILE A 254 -15.01 8.48 15.76
CA ILE A 254 -13.98 9.51 15.92
C ILE A 254 -12.59 8.96 15.59
N GLU A 255 -12.25 7.77 16.12
CA GLU A 255 -10.94 7.16 15.84
C GLU A 255 -10.75 6.79 14.37
N MET A 256 -11.79 6.24 13.73
CA MET A 256 -11.76 5.93 12.30
C MET A 256 -11.64 7.21 11.45
N LEU A 257 -12.46 8.22 11.72
CA LEU A 257 -12.45 9.49 10.98
C LEU A 257 -11.14 10.25 11.17
N SER A 258 -10.55 10.22 12.36
CA SER A 258 -9.26 10.83 12.65
C SER A 258 -8.12 10.23 11.80
N PHE A 259 -8.17 8.90 11.57
CA PHE A 259 -7.22 8.24 10.67
C PHE A 259 -7.44 8.69 9.21
N VAL A 260 -8.69 8.70 8.74
CA VAL A 260 -9.04 9.12 7.38
C VAL A 260 -8.65 10.59 7.16
N GLU A 261 -8.92 11.46 8.13
CA GLU A 261 -8.54 12.89 8.08
C GLU A 261 -7.01 13.05 8.00
N SER A 262 -6.26 12.34 8.84
CA SER A 262 -4.80 12.37 8.83
C SER A 262 -4.25 11.92 7.48
N SER A 263 -4.75 10.81 6.94
CA SER A 263 -4.33 10.28 5.63
C SER A 263 -4.73 11.18 4.46
N SER A 264 -5.93 11.78 4.51
CA SER A 264 -6.41 12.71 3.49
C SER A 264 -5.62 14.02 3.48
N ARG A 265 -5.22 14.52 4.66
CA ARG A 265 -4.35 15.70 4.78
C ARG A 265 -2.97 15.43 4.18
N SER A 266 -2.37 14.28 4.47
CA SER A 266 -1.12 13.85 3.85
C SER A 266 -1.24 13.81 2.33
N ARG A 267 -2.33 13.24 1.81
CA ARG A 267 -2.60 13.16 0.36
C ARG A 267 -2.67 14.53 -0.28
N ALA A 268 -3.41 15.48 0.31
CA ALA A 268 -3.54 16.85 -0.20
C ALA A 268 -2.18 17.55 -0.26
N VAL A 269 -1.35 17.39 0.78
CA VAL A 269 0.02 17.95 0.81
C VAL A 269 0.88 17.35 -0.31
N PHE A 270 0.83 16.02 -0.53
CA PHE A 270 1.56 15.39 -1.63
C PHE A 270 1.10 15.86 -3.00
N GLN A 271 -0.21 16.04 -3.22
CA GLN A 271 -0.73 16.55 -4.49
C GLN A 271 -0.23 17.95 -4.78
N PHE A 272 -0.31 18.85 -3.78
CA PHE A 272 0.17 20.22 -3.92
C PHE A 272 1.68 20.26 -4.18
N LEU A 273 2.47 19.60 -3.36
CA LEU A 273 3.93 19.56 -3.52
C LEU A 273 4.33 18.89 -4.84
N GLY A 274 3.64 17.83 -5.25
CA GLY A 274 3.88 17.16 -6.52
C GLY A 274 3.64 18.07 -7.71
N ALA A 275 2.54 18.81 -7.73
CA ALA A 275 2.24 19.78 -8.77
C ALA A 275 3.25 20.93 -8.79
N ALA A 276 3.64 21.46 -7.63
CA ALA A 276 4.63 22.52 -7.51
C ALA A 276 6.03 22.05 -8.00
N LEU A 277 6.43 20.83 -7.66
CA LEU A 277 7.67 20.25 -8.13
C LEU A 277 7.67 20.07 -9.65
N LEU A 278 6.58 19.54 -10.22
CA LEU A 278 6.44 19.36 -11.66
C LEU A 278 6.55 20.70 -12.41
N ALA A 279 5.87 21.74 -11.92
CA ALA A 279 5.96 23.09 -12.49
C ALA A 279 7.41 23.63 -12.39
N THR A 280 8.10 23.42 -11.27
CA THR A 280 9.49 23.82 -11.08
C THR A 280 10.43 23.10 -12.04
N TYR A 281 10.24 21.80 -12.27
CA TYR A 281 11.06 21.03 -13.22
C TYR A 281 10.86 21.48 -14.66
N LEU A 282 9.63 21.77 -15.07
CA LEU A 282 9.36 22.33 -16.39
C LEU A 282 10.05 23.68 -16.57
N TYR A 283 9.93 24.55 -15.57
CA TYR A 283 10.56 25.86 -15.60
C TYR A 283 12.11 25.75 -15.73
N LEU A 284 12.74 24.94 -14.87
CA LEU A 284 14.17 24.72 -14.91
C LEU A 284 14.65 24.07 -16.21
N GLY A 285 13.88 23.08 -16.72
CA GLY A 285 14.18 22.40 -17.96
C GLY A 285 14.15 23.31 -19.18
N ILE A 286 13.19 24.24 -19.22
CA ILE A 286 13.04 25.20 -20.35
C ILE A 286 14.04 26.34 -20.23
N VAL A 287 14.11 27.01 -19.07
CA VAL A 287 14.85 28.27 -18.91
C VAL A 287 16.35 28.05 -18.70
N PHE A 288 16.75 27.09 -17.87
CA PHE A 288 18.15 26.92 -17.49
C PHE A 288 18.90 25.89 -18.35
N TRP A 289 18.22 24.86 -18.83
CA TRP A 289 18.91 23.75 -19.54
C TRP A 289 18.56 23.62 -21.02
N ALA A 290 17.65 24.46 -21.52
CA ALA A 290 17.21 24.44 -22.93
C ALA A 290 17.01 23.00 -23.46
N THR A 291 16.41 22.15 -22.63
CA THR A 291 16.22 20.71 -22.94
C THR A 291 15.28 20.54 -24.14
N PRO A 292 15.57 19.62 -25.06
CA PRO A 292 14.70 19.35 -26.21
C PRO A 292 13.29 18.96 -25.78
N TRP A 293 12.28 19.45 -26.49
CA TRP A 293 10.86 19.19 -26.20
C TRP A 293 10.49 17.72 -26.00
N PRO A 294 10.99 16.74 -26.82
CA PRO A 294 10.67 15.32 -26.59
C PRO A 294 11.14 14.79 -25.25
N VAL A 295 12.33 15.23 -24.79
CA VAL A 295 12.88 14.85 -23.49
C VAL A 295 12.04 15.44 -22.36
N LEU A 296 11.59 16.70 -22.48
CA LEU A 296 10.71 17.34 -21.51
C LEU A 296 9.37 16.62 -21.41
N ILE A 297 8.73 16.30 -22.53
CA ILE A 297 7.44 15.58 -22.55
C ILE A 297 7.59 14.21 -21.88
N THR A 298 8.65 13.48 -22.19
CA THR A 298 8.90 12.16 -21.57
C THR A 298 9.12 12.28 -20.07
N LEU A 299 9.88 13.28 -19.61
CA LEU A 299 10.10 13.52 -18.19
C LEU A 299 8.80 13.92 -17.48
N VAL A 300 7.99 14.80 -18.06
CA VAL A 300 6.67 15.15 -17.53
C VAL A 300 5.81 13.90 -17.38
N PHE A 301 5.82 13.02 -18.35
CA PHE A 301 5.07 11.76 -18.29
C PHE A 301 5.57 10.85 -17.16
N ILE A 302 6.88 10.70 -17.00
CA ILE A 302 7.46 9.92 -15.90
C ILE A 302 7.09 10.53 -14.54
N PHE A 303 7.20 11.86 -14.39
CA PHE A 303 6.83 12.54 -13.15
C PHE A 303 5.34 12.46 -12.85
N SER A 304 4.49 12.50 -13.87
CA SER A 304 3.04 12.31 -13.70
C SER A 304 2.68 10.93 -13.15
N ARG A 305 3.57 9.94 -13.31
CA ARG A 305 3.46 8.59 -12.71
C ARG A 305 4.12 8.49 -11.35
N LEU A 306 5.25 9.16 -11.16
CA LEU A 306 5.97 9.15 -9.89
C LEU A 306 5.18 9.79 -8.74
N ILE A 307 4.51 10.93 -8.97
CA ILE A 307 3.75 11.64 -7.93
C ILE A 307 2.66 10.74 -7.32
N PRO A 308 1.75 10.12 -8.10
CA PRO A 308 0.76 9.19 -7.54
C PRO A 308 1.40 7.97 -6.87
N SER A 309 2.55 7.48 -7.37
CA SER A 309 3.25 6.34 -6.77
C SER A 309 3.79 6.69 -5.38
N PHE A 310 4.35 7.90 -5.19
CA PHE A 310 4.75 8.39 -3.86
C PHE A 310 3.57 8.48 -2.91
N MET A 311 2.44 9.03 -3.37
CA MET A 311 1.21 9.11 -2.56
C MET A 311 0.73 7.72 -2.16
N SER A 312 0.69 6.78 -3.10
CA SER A 312 0.29 5.40 -2.85
C SER A 312 1.24 4.70 -1.87
N ALA A 313 2.56 4.87 -2.04
CA ALA A 313 3.55 4.31 -1.12
C ALA A 313 3.38 4.85 0.30
N HIS A 314 3.19 6.16 0.46
CA HIS A 314 2.94 6.78 1.76
C HIS A 314 1.65 6.28 2.40
N GLN A 315 0.55 6.22 1.64
CA GLN A 315 -0.73 5.72 2.11
C GLN A 315 -0.67 4.24 2.55
N GLN A 316 -0.01 3.41 1.76
CA GLN A 316 0.21 1.98 2.09
C GLN A 316 1.07 1.83 3.35
N PHE A 317 2.09 2.68 3.51
CA PHE A 317 2.91 2.71 4.71
C PHE A 317 2.11 3.14 5.95
N GLU A 318 1.26 4.17 5.85
CA GLU A 318 0.34 4.57 6.93
C GLU A 318 -0.64 3.45 7.30
N GLN A 319 -1.24 2.78 6.32
CA GLN A 319 -2.14 1.65 6.54
C GLN A 319 -1.43 0.49 7.24
N TRP A 320 -0.21 0.18 6.83
CA TRP A 320 0.61 -0.83 7.48
C TRP A 320 0.92 -0.46 8.92
N LEU A 321 1.37 0.77 9.19
CA LEU A 321 1.62 1.27 10.55
C LEU A 321 0.35 1.21 11.43
N TYR A 322 -0.79 1.59 10.87
CA TYR A 322 -2.08 1.57 11.56
C TYR A 322 -2.51 0.15 11.96
N ALA A 323 -2.11 -0.86 11.20
CA ALA A 323 -2.38 -2.26 11.50
C ALA A 323 -1.40 -2.87 12.52
N LEU A 324 -0.20 -2.31 12.71
CA LEU A 324 0.85 -2.89 13.57
C LEU A 324 0.42 -3.22 15.00
N PRO A 325 -0.40 -2.41 15.72
CA PRO A 325 -0.87 -2.76 17.05
C PRO A 325 -1.64 -4.09 17.08
N ALA A 326 -2.45 -4.37 16.06
CA ALA A 326 -3.21 -5.62 15.98
C ALA A 326 -2.31 -6.86 15.88
N PHE A 327 -1.15 -6.77 15.21
CA PHE A 327 -0.14 -7.85 15.19
C PHE A 327 0.40 -8.14 16.57
N THR A 328 0.71 -7.09 17.32
CA THR A 328 1.29 -7.23 18.67
C THR A 328 0.28 -7.81 19.66
N ASP A 329 -0.98 -7.37 19.59
CA ASP A 329 -2.04 -7.85 20.47
C ASP A 329 -2.34 -9.34 20.19
N THR A 330 -2.31 -9.74 18.92
CA THR A 330 -2.50 -11.15 18.52
C THR A 330 -1.31 -12.02 18.95
N GLU A 331 -0.07 -11.53 18.79
CA GLU A 331 1.12 -12.26 19.27
C GLU A 331 1.10 -12.41 20.79
N LYS A 332 0.69 -11.36 21.51
CA LYS A 332 0.56 -11.36 22.97
C LYS A 332 -0.45 -12.42 23.43
N LEU A 333 -1.64 -12.46 22.80
CA LEU A 333 -2.64 -13.48 23.10
C LEU A 333 -2.09 -14.90 22.89
N LEU A 334 -1.47 -15.16 21.75
CA LEU A 334 -0.90 -16.49 21.46
C LEU A 334 0.19 -16.90 22.45
N TYR A 335 0.99 -15.93 22.91
CA TYR A 335 2.02 -16.16 23.93
C TYR A 335 1.39 -16.46 25.30
N GLU A 336 0.42 -15.67 25.73
CA GLU A 336 -0.30 -15.87 27.01
C GLU A 336 -1.04 -17.22 27.02
N CYS A 337 -1.74 -17.55 25.93
CA CYS A 337 -2.39 -18.86 25.81
C CYS A 337 -1.37 -20.01 25.85
N GLY A 338 -0.18 -19.85 25.26
CA GLY A 338 0.87 -20.87 25.31
C GLY A 338 1.53 -21.06 26.69
N LEU A 339 1.41 -20.07 27.59
CA LEU A 339 1.89 -20.18 28.97
C LEU A 339 0.91 -20.91 29.90
N HIS A 340 -0.39 -20.91 29.54
CA HIS A 340 -1.48 -21.43 30.34
C HIS A 340 -2.23 -22.61 29.70
N ALA A 341 -1.63 -23.22 28.66
CA ALA A 341 -2.15 -24.39 27.92
C ALA A 341 -1.77 -25.71 28.59
#